data_5cec9bf410cb573b390438e2c2037f19
#
_entry.id   5cec9bf410cb573b390438e2c2037f19
#
_cell.length_a   1.000
_cell.length_b   1.000
_cell.length_c   1.000
_cell.angle_alpha   90.00
_cell.angle_beta   90.00
_cell.angle_gamma   90.00
#
_symmetry.space_group_name_H-M   'P 1'
#
loop_
_entity.id
_entity.type
_entity.pdbx_description
1 polymer ?
#
loop_
_entity_poly.entity_id
_entity_poly.type
_entity_poly.pdbx_seq_one_letter_code
_entity_poly.pdbx_strand_id
1 'polypeptide(L)'
;VSRFDYHFLSSSLGLEDRVSRIVNSVDNSLFYMPSRKKRQVCFMTRKNKTDARIVSSLLSSQEWFQGWQAVPIQDVPLSRVAEIMRESLLYLSFGHPEGFGLPLAESSASGCAIVGYSGNGGREIFDDFHDSSSGMIVNMNDWSGFLNFTKTFVQEFQSDPTSFANKLYTISRK
;
A
#
# COMPACT_ATOMS: atom_id res chain seq x y z
N VAL A 1 -10.49 7.47 12.60
CA VAL A 1 -10.06 6.13 13.03
C VAL A 1 -10.62 5.07 12.09
N SER A 2 -10.01 3.90 12.08
CA SER A 2 -10.43 2.75 11.27
C SER A 2 -11.72 2.10 11.80
N ARG A 3 -12.35 1.26 10.97
CA ARG A 3 -13.43 0.37 11.43
C ARG A 3 -12.94 -0.56 12.55
N PHE A 4 -11.70 -1.04 12.44
CA PHE A 4 -11.11 -1.91 13.45
C PHE A 4 -11.05 -1.23 14.83
N ASP A 5 -10.49 -0.01 14.90
CA ASP A 5 -10.40 0.73 16.17
C ASP A 5 -11.79 1.10 16.70
N TYR A 6 -12.70 1.52 15.82
CA TYR A 6 -14.08 1.83 16.20
C TYR A 6 -14.77 0.61 16.83
N HIS A 7 -14.70 -0.56 16.17
CA HIS A 7 -15.31 -1.78 16.71
C HIS A 7 -14.64 -2.24 18.00
N PHE A 8 -13.32 -2.11 18.11
CA PHE A 8 -12.61 -2.44 19.34
C PHE A 8 -13.08 -1.58 20.52
N LEU A 9 -13.18 -0.26 20.33
CA LEU A 9 -13.62 0.68 21.36
C LEU A 9 -15.10 0.49 21.69
N SER A 10 -15.97 0.39 20.69
CA SER A 10 -17.40 0.23 20.89
C SER A 10 -17.73 -1.13 21.51
N SER A 11 -17.49 -2.21 20.79
CA SER A 11 -17.98 -3.53 21.17
C SER A 11 -17.12 -4.23 22.21
N SER A 12 -15.76 -4.12 22.13
CA SER A 12 -14.89 -4.82 23.08
C SER A 12 -14.74 -4.10 24.41
N LEU A 13 -14.89 -2.78 24.45
CA LEU A 13 -14.80 -1.97 25.66
C LEU A 13 -16.16 -1.42 26.12
N GLY A 14 -17.26 -1.73 25.44
CA GLY A 14 -18.60 -1.28 25.81
C GLY A 14 -18.78 0.23 25.77
N LEU A 15 -18.20 0.91 24.78
CA LEU A 15 -18.23 2.37 24.65
C LEU A 15 -19.12 2.85 23.49
N GLU A 16 -20.12 2.06 23.07
CA GLU A 16 -20.96 2.31 21.89
C GLU A 16 -21.52 3.73 21.86
N ASP A 17 -22.05 4.21 22.98
CA ASP A 17 -22.68 5.53 23.10
C ASP A 17 -21.67 6.67 23.30
N ARG A 18 -20.39 6.38 23.37
CA ARG A 18 -19.32 7.34 23.71
C ARG A 18 -18.31 7.57 22.61
N VAL A 19 -18.36 6.81 21.53
CA VAL A 19 -17.41 6.90 20.42
C VAL A 19 -18.14 7.16 19.11
N SER A 20 -17.56 8.03 18.29
CA SER A 20 -17.97 8.28 16.92
C SER A 20 -16.79 8.06 15.99
N ARG A 21 -17.06 7.45 14.82
CA ARG A 21 -16.04 7.24 13.81
C ARG A 21 -15.91 8.46 12.91
N ILE A 22 -14.73 9.04 12.85
CA ILE A 22 -14.34 10.04 11.86
C ILE A 22 -13.42 9.37 10.86
N VAL A 23 -13.82 9.34 9.59
CA VAL A 23 -13.02 8.76 8.50
C VAL A 23 -11.92 9.75 8.10
N ASN A 24 -10.69 9.28 7.99
CA ASN A 24 -9.60 10.07 7.47
C ASN A 24 -9.78 10.31 5.96
N SER A 25 -9.36 11.46 5.50
CA SER A 25 -9.32 11.82 4.09
C SER A 25 -7.90 11.87 3.56
N VAL A 26 -7.76 11.70 2.25
CA VAL A 26 -6.51 11.86 1.51
C VAL A 26 -6.58 13.19 0.74
N ASP A 27 -5.48 13.93 0.72
CA ASP A 27 -5.37 15.14 -0.09
C ASP A 27 -5.16 14.78 -1.56
N ASN A 28 -6.25 14.84 -2.34
CA ASN A 28 -6.25 14.51 -3.76
C ASN A 28 -5.50 15.54 -4.63
N SER A 29 -5.09 16.69 -4.07
CA SER A 29 -4.21 17.62 -4.78
C SER A 29 -2.76 17.13 -4.78
N LEU A 30 -2.38 16.33 -3.79
CA LEU A 30 -1.06 15.73 -3.66
C LEU A 30 -1.04 14.27 -4.15
N PHE A 31 -2.03 13.47 -3.75
CA PHE A 31 -2.09 12.05 -4.04
C PHE A 31 -3.14 11.76 -5.11
N TYR A 32 -2.70 11.57 -6.33
CA TYR A 32 -3.53 11.28 -7.48
C TYR A 32 -2.79 10.37 -8.47
N MET A 33 -3.50 9.64 -9.31
CA MET A 33 -2.88 8.81 -10.32
C MET A 33 -2.44 9.66 -11.53
N PRO A 34 -1.13 9.71 -11.86
CA PRO A 34 -0.63 10.39 -13.03
C PRO A 34 -0.85 9.55 -14.29
N SER A 35 -0.69 10.19 -15.47
CA SER A 35 -0.81 9.51 -16.78
C SER A 35 0.28 8.48 -17.06
N ARG A 36 1.42 8.59 -16.38
CA ARG A 36 2.56 7.68 -16.54
C ARG A 36 3.17 7.33 -15.20
N LYS A 37 3.55 6.07 -15.05
CA LYS A 37 4.25 5.53 -13.89
C LYS A 37 5.55 4.85 -14.30
N LYS A 38 6.48 4.74 -13.34
CA LYS A 38 7.75 4.05 -13.50
C LYS A 38 7.63 2.58 -13.08
N ARG A 39 8.46 1.70 -13.58
CA ARG A 39 8.65 0.34 -13.05
C ARG A 39 9.30 0.43 -11.67
N GLN A 40 8.51 0.84 -10.71
CA GLN A 40 8.97 1.20 -9.38
C GLN A 40 8.02 0.65 -8.32
N VAL A 41 8.63 0.12 -7.28
CA VAL A 41 7.98 -0.30 -6.06
C VAL A 41 8.45 0.66 -4.97
N CYS A 42 7.53 1.30 -4.25
CA CYS A 42 7.91 2.17 -3.13
C CYS A 42 7.42 1.61 -1.79
N PHE A 43 8.05 2.03 -0.71
CA PHE A 43 7.71 1.58 0.64
C PHE A 43 8.25 2.53 1.70
N MET A 44 7.55 2.60 2.85
CA MET A 44 8.01 3.32 4.02
C MET A 44 8.79 2.41 4.97
N THR A 45 9.89 2.94 5.52
CA THR A 45 10.79 2.18 6.42
C THR A 45 10.55 2.49 7.91
N ARG A 46 9.69 3.45 8.24
CA ARG A 46 9.52 3.95 9.61
C ARG A 46 9.07 2.88 10.61
N LYS A 47 8.15 2.00 10.20
CA LYS A 47 7.75 0.81 10.96
C LYS A 47 8.38 -0.43 10.32
N ASN A 48 8.63 -1.46 11.08
CA ASN A 48 9.17 -2.74 10.59
C ASN A 48 10.35 -2.59 9.60
N LYS A 49 11.33 -1.75 9.97
CA LYS A 49 12.51 -1.43 9.17
C LYS A 49 13.30 -2.68 8.75
N THR A 50 13.32 -3.69 9.61
CA THR A 50 14.01 -4.96 9.34
C THR A 50 13.35 -5.69 8.16
N ASP A 51 12.02 -5.84 8.17
CA ASP A 51 11.29 -6.50 7.08
C ASP A 51 11.43 -5.73 5.78
N ALA A 52 11.30 -4.39 5.84
CA ALA A 52 11.48 -3.55 4.66
C ALA A 52 12.87 -3.75 4.02
N ARG A 53 13.93 -3.83 4.83
CA ARG A 53 15.29 -4.08 4.35
C ARG A 53 15.45 -5.48 3.77
N ILE A 54 14.93 -6.50 4.44
CA ILE A 54 15.04 -7.89 3.97
C ILE A 54 14.29 -8.05 2.65
N VAL A 55 13.03 -7.64 2.60
CA VAL A 55 12.19 -7.78 1.40
C VAL A 55 12.78 -6.99 0.22
N SER A 56 13.23 -5.75 0.42
CA SER A 56 13.82 -4.96 -0.66
C SER A 56 15.13 -5.59 -1.20
N SER A 57 15.96 -6.15 -0.33
CA SER A 57 17.18 -6.87 -0.74
C SER A 57 16.83 -8.13 -1.53
N LEU A 58 15.86 -8.90 -1.06
CA LEU A 58 15.40 -10.10 -1.74
C LEU A 58 14.79 -9.78 -3.11
N LEU A 59 13.97 -8.72 -3.23
CA LEU A 59 13.43 -8.26 -4.52
C LEU A 59 14.55 -7.91 -5.50
N SER A 60 15.55 -7.15 -5.05
CA SER A 60 16.65 -6.71 -5.90
C SER A 60 17.53 -7.86 -6.41
N SER A 61 17.51 -9.02 -5.77
CA SER A 61 18.23 -10.22 -6.19
C SER A 61 17.47 -11.09 -7.21
N GLN A 62 16.19 -10.77 -7.47
CA GLN A 62 15.36 -11.59 -8.36
C GLN A 62 15.54 -11.21 -9.84
N GLU A 63 15.73 -12.19 -10.70
CA GLU A 63 15.83 -12.00 -12.16
C GLU A 63 14.55 -11.32 -12.74
N TRP A 64 13.37 -11.72 -12.27
CA TRP A 64 12.09 -11.16 -12.74
C TRP A 64 11.89 -9.70 -12.31
N PHE A 65 12.69 -9.19 -11.37
CA PHE A 65 12.66 -7.80 -10.91
C PHE A 65 13.64 -6.88 -11.68
N GLN A 66 14.41 -7.43 -12.61
CA GLN A 66 15.34 -6.65 -13.43
C GLN A 66 14.59 -5.54 -14.20
N GLY A 67 15.15 -4.33 -14.17
CA GLY A 67 14.52 -3.15 -14.76
C GLY A 67 13.45 -2.49 -13.87
N TRP A 68 13.21 -3.01 -12.67
CA TRP A 68 12.41 -2.38 -11.62
C TRP A 68 13.31 -1.74 -10.55
N GLN A 69 12.73 -0.79 -9.82
CA GLN A 69 13.41 -0.10 -8.72
C GLN A 69 12.63 -0.27 -7.43
N ALA A 70 13.32 -0.58 -6.33
CA ALA A 70 12.79 -0.56 -4.97
C ALA A 70 13.19 0.76 -4.30
N VAL A 71 12.23 1.65 -4.05
CA VAL A 71 12.48 3.02 -3.59
C VAL A 71 11.95 3.20 -2.17
N PRO A 72 12.85 3.37 -1.18
CA PRO A 72 12.45 3.66 0.19
C PRO A 72 11.97 5.12 0.31
N ILE A 73 10.88 5.32 1.06
CA ILE A 73 10.39 6.63 1.47
C ILE A 73 10.80 6.82 2.93
N GLN A 74 11.80 7.66 3.14
CA GLN A 74 12.36 7.92 4.47
C GLN A 74 12.86 9.35 4.58
N ASP A 75 12.49 10.03 5.67
CA ASP A 75 13.00 11.35 6.06
C ASP A 75 12.89 12.42 4.94
N VAL A 76 11.78 12.39 4.21
CA VAL A 76 11.47 13.33 3.12
C VAL A 76 10.18 14.09 3.40
N PRO A 77 10.01 15.32 2.86
CA PRO A 77 8.77 16.08 3.01
C PRO A 77 7.59 15.39 2.30
N LEU A 78 6.36 15.72 2.74
CA LEU A 78 5.13 15.11 2.23
C LEU A 78 4.97 15.23 0.71
N SER A 79 5.39 16.35 0.13
CA SER A 79 5.40 16.55 -1.32
C SER A 79 6.24 15.50 -2.06
N ARG A 80 7.40 15.13 -1.48
CA ARG A 80 8.26 14.08 -2.05
C ARG A 80 7.70 12.68 -1.82
N VAL A 81 7.04 12.45 -0.68
CA VAL A 81 6.27 11.20 -0.45
C VAL A 81 5.25 11.02 -1.56
N ALA A 82 4.42 12.04 -1.80
CA ALA A 82 3.40 12.01 -2.83
C ALA A 82 3.98 11.80 -4.24
N GLU A 83 5.08 12.47 -4.56
CA GLU A 83 5.77 12.30 -5.85
C GLU A 83 6.23 10.85 -6.05
N ILE A 84 6.91 10.25 -5.06
CA ILE A 84 7.38 8.88 -5.14
C ILE A 84 6.20 7.90 -5.30
N MET A 85 5.11 8.07 -4.55
CA MET A 85 3.91 7.23 -4.66
C MET A 85 3.26 7.38 -6.04
N ARG A 86 3.11 8.59 -6.56
CA ARG A 86 2.57 8.82 -7.91
C ARG A 86 3.41 8.15 -9.00
N GLU A 87 4.72 8.17 -8.87
CA GLU A 87 5.63 7.53 -9.82
C GLU A 87 5.63 6.00 -9.76
N SER A 88 5.20 5.41 -8.64
CA SER A 88 5.29 3.97 -8.39
C SER A 88 4.07 3.20 -8.89
N LEU A 89 4.28 2.01 -9.44
CA LEU A 89 3.23 1.07 -9.79
C LEU A 89 2.74 0.26 -8.57
N LEU A 90 3.63 0.03 -7.61
CA LEU A 90 3.38 -0.81 -6.44
C LEU A 90 3.81 -0.08 -5.17
N TYR A 91 3.04 -0.29 -4.10
CA TYR A 91 3.39 0.10 -2.74
C TYR A 91 3.51 -1.15 -1.84
N LEU A 92 4.64 -1.31 -1.17
CA LEU A 92 4.82 -2.36 -0.17
C LEU A 92 4.52 -1.81 1.22
N SER A 93 3.54 -2.38 1.87
CA SER A 93 3.10 -1.97 3.21
C SER A 93 3.82 -2.78 4.29
N PHE A 94 4.69 -2.11 5.04
CA PHE A 94 5.31 -2.64 6.24
C PHE A 94 4.70 -2.04 7.53
N GLY A 95 3.60 -1.29 7.40
CA GLY A 95 2.91 -0.64 8.51
C GLY A 95 2.17 -1.64 9.40
N HIS A 96 2.71 -1.94 10.58
CA HIS A 96 2.02 -2.73 11.60
C HIS A 96 2.61 -2.44 12.99
N PRO A 97 1.77 -2.19 14.01
CA PRO A 97 0.33 -1.88 13.92
C PRO A 97 0.05 -0.49 13.34
N GLU A 98 -1.13 -0.32 12.75
CA GLU A 98 -1.63 0.96 12.23
C GLU A 98 -3.07 1.20 12.68
N GLY A 99 -3.39 2.42 13.08
CA GLY A 99 -4.76 2.81 13.44
C GLY A 99 -5.68 2.94 12.22
N PHE A 100 -5.20 3.53 11.11
CA PHE A 100 -5.93 3.63 9.85
C PHE A 100 -5.06 3.20 8.65
N GLY A 101 -3.78 3.55 8.65
CA GLY A 101 -2.88 3.28 7.54
C GLY A 101 -2.97 4.34 6.44
N LEU A 102 -2.81 5.62 6.79
CA LEU A 102 -2.79 6.71 5.81
C LEU A 102 -1.92 6.42 4.59
N PRO A 103 -0.69 5.86 4.72
CA PRO A 103 0.12 5.52 3.56
C PRO A 103 -0.52 4.52 2.60
N LEU A 104 -1.39 3.62 3.08
CA LEU A 104 -2.16 2.72 2.23
C LEU A 104 -3.20 3.49 1.41
N ALA A 105 -3.95 4.40 2.06
CA ALA A 105 -4.94 5.23 1.38
C ALA A 105 -4.27 6.20 0.38
N GLU A 106 -3.17 6.84 0.76
CA GLU A 106 -2.38 7.74 -0.08
C GLU A 106 -1.80 7.02 -1.32
N SER A 107 -1.28 5.81 -1.14
CA SER A 107 -0.78 5.00 -2.25
C SER A 107 -1.89 4.51 -3.17
N SER A 108 -3.08 4.17 -2.63
CA SER A 108 -4.27 3.83 -3.42
C SER A 108 -4.72 5.01 -4.27
N ALA A 109 -4.87 6.20 -3.68
CA ALA A 109 -5.22 7.44 -4.38
C ALA A 109 -4.19 7.79 -5.47
N SER A 110 -2.91 7.48 -5.21
CA SER A 110 -1.84 7.62 -6.20
C SER A 110 -1.87 6.53 -7.29
N GLY A 111 -2.79 5.58 -7.25
CA GLY A 111 -2.90 4.50 -8.22
C GLY A 111 -1.78 3.46 -8.09
N CYS A 112 -1.43 3.06 -6.88
CA CYS A 112 -0.54 1.93 -6.66
C CYS A 112 -1.35 0.64 -6.38
N ALA A 113 -0.93 -0.49 -6.91
CA ALA A 113 -1.29 -1.77 -6.33
C ALA A 113 -0.55 -1.95 -5.00
N ILE A 114 -1.16 -2.67 -4.06
CA ILE A 114 -0.63 -2.78 -2.70
C ILE A 114 -0.32 -4.23 -2.35
N VAL A 115 0.86 -4.46 -1.78
CA VAL A 115 1.25 -5.75 -1.19
C VAL A 115 1.74 -5.49 0.22
N GLY A 116 1.25 -6.24 1.21
CA GLY A 116 1.87 -6.21 2.53
C GLY A 116 0.93 -6.25 3.72
N TYR A 117 1.41 -5.74 4.83
CA TYR A 117 0.69 -5.76 6.10
C TYR A 117 -0.49 -4.80 6.07
N SER A 118 -1.66 -5.29 6.49
CA SER A 118 -2.85 -4.44 6.65
C SER A 118 -2.78 -3.55 7.89
N GLY A 119 -1.91 -3.86 8.84
CA GLY A 119 -1.71 -3.08 10.06
C GLY A 119 -2.91 -3.02 11.01
N ASN A 120 -3.86 -3.95 10.91
CA ASN A 120 -5.18 -3.95 11.55
C ASN A 120 -6.12 -2.89 10.95
N GLY A 121 -5.93 -1.61 11.25
CA GLY A 121 -6.80 -0.53 10.77
C GLY A 121 -6.75 -0.29 9.27
N GLY A 122 -5.64 -0.57 8.62
CA GLY A 122 -5.54 -0.47 7.16
C GLY A 122 -6.25 -1.58 6.39
N ARG A 123 -6.81 -2.60 7.08
CA ARG A 123 -7.54 -3.67 6.42
C ARG A 123 -8.71 -3.16 5.58
N GLU A 124 -9.40 -2.15 6.05
CA GLU A 124 -10.52 -1.55 5.31
C GLU A 124 -10.09 -0.94 3.96
N ILE A 125 -8.82 -0.53 3.82
CA ILE A 125 -8.30 -0.03 2.54
C ILE A 125 -8.21 -1.19 1.54
N PHE A 126 -7.75 -2.36 1.98
CA PHE A 126 -7.75 -3.55 1.12
C PHE A 126 -9.17 -3.98 0.75
N ASP A 127 -10.07 -4.01 1.72
CA ASP A 127 -11.44 -4.52 1.53
C ASP A 127 -12.29 -3.58 0.65
N ASP A 128 -12.13 -2.25 0.80
CA ASP A 128 -12.97 -1.26 0.13
C ASP A 128 -12.42 -0.78 -1.22
N PHE A 129 -11.09 -0.67 -1.33
CA PHE A 129 -10.44 -0.05 -2.49
C PHE A 129 -9.77 -1.08 -3.40
N HIS A 130 -9.33 -2.19 -2.86
CA HIS A 130 -8.63 -3.23 -3.60
C HIS A 130 -9.45 -4.52 -3.60
N ASP A 131 -9.55 -5.13 -4.76
CA ASP A 131 -9.92 -6.52 -4.89
C ASP A 131 -8.68 -7.42 -4.88
N SER A 132 -8.86 -8.73 -4.97
CA SER A 132 -7.76 -9.69 -5.03
C SER A 132 -6.81 -9.50 -6.22
N SER A 133 -7.17 -8.64 -7.17
CA SER A 133 -6.35 -8.34 -8.35
C SER A 133 -5.46 -7.12 -8.20
N SER A 134 -5.60 -6.36 -7.11
CA SER A 134 -4.92 -5.07 -6.94
C SER A 134 -4.38 -4.83 -5.53
N GLY A 135 -4.78 -5.67 -4.55
CA GLY A 135 -4.28 -5.60 -3.19
C GLY A 135 -4.14 -6.98 -2.55
N MET A 136 -2.95 -7.30 -2.08
CA MET A 136 -2.62 -8.59 -1.46
C MET A 136 -2.12 -8.38 -0.04
N ILE A 137 -2.89 -8.88 0.95
CA ILE A 137 -2.49 -8.87 2.36
C ILE A 137 -1.47 -9.97 2.59
N VAL A 138 -0.36 -9.58 3.23
CA VAL A 138 0.72 -10.48 3.66
C VAL A 138 0.66 -10.61 5.18
N ASN A 139 0.86 -11.82 5.70
CA ASN A 139 0.97 -12.05 7.13
C ASN A 139 2.32 -11.53 7.66
N MET A 140 2.36 -11.18 8.95
CA MET A 140 3.61 -10.77 9.60
C MET A 140 4.70 -11.83 9.43
N ASN A 141 5.90 -11.37 9.09
CA ASN A 141 7.09 -12.20 8.85
C ASN A 141 7.00 -13.14 7.62
N ASP A 142 5.96 -13.04 6.80
CA ASP A 142 5.89 -13.80 5.54
C ASP A 142 6.57 -13.04 4.39
N TRP A 143 7.89 -13.06 4.38
CA TRP A 143 8.68 -12.42 3.33
C TRP A 143 8.48 -13.10 1.97
N SER A 144 8.19 -14.41 1.97
CA SER A 144 7.86 -15.15 0.74
C SER A 144 6.57 -14.66 0.12
N GLY A 145 5.56 -14.35 0.93
CA GLY A 145 4.32 -13.72 0.47
C GLY A 145 4.58 -12.38 -0.22
N PHE A 146 5.44 -11.53 0.36
CA PHE A 146 5.84 -10.28 -0.31
C PHE A 146 6.44 -10.52 -1.69
N LEU A 147 7.37 -11.46 -1.81
CA LEU A 147 8.02 -11.78 -3.09
C LEU A 147 7.02 -12.32 -4.12
N ASN A 148 6.21 -13.30 -3.70
CA ASN A 148 5.26 -13.97 -4.60
C ASN A 148 4.20 -13.00 -5.12
N PHE A 149 3.58 -12.20 -4.26
CA PHE A 149 2.56 -11.25 -4.67
C PHE A 149 3.14 -10.08 -5.49
N THR A 150 4.33 -9.59 -5.13
CA THR A 150 5.03 -8.59 -5.96
C THR A 150 5.34 -9.15 -7.35
N LYS A 151 5.81 -10.41 -7.42
CA LYS A 151 6.07 -11.09 -8.69
C LYS A 151 4.81 -11.19 -9.55
N THR A 152 3.68 -11.55 -8.96
CA THR A 152 2.39 -11.61 -9.66
C THR A 152 2.06 -10.27 -10.33
N PHE A 153 2.16 -9.15 -9.60
CA PHE A 153 1.88 -7.82 -10.16
C PHE A 153 2.90 -7.39 -11.21
N VAL A 154 4.18 -7.70 -11.02
CA VAL A 154 5.22 -7.42 -12.00
C VAL A 154 4.95 -8.17 -13.31
N GLN A 155 4.61 -9.44 -13.24
CA GLN A 155 4.28 -10.27 -14.41
C GLN A 155 2.99 -9.82 -15.09
N GLU A 156 1.96 -9.45 -14.34
CA GLU A 156 0.72 -8.90 -14.86
C GLU A 156 0.98 -7.60 -15.64
N PHE A 157 1.75 -6.67 -15.05
CA PHE A 157 2.15 -5.45 -15.75
C PHE A 157 2.96 -5.73 -17.00
N GLN A 158 3.88 -6.71 -16.98
CA GLN A 158 4.69 -7.07 -18.13
C GLN A 158 3.86 -7.69 -19.27
N SER A 159 2.83 -8.47 -18.91
CA SER A 159 1.93 -9.13 -19.85
C SER A 159 1.00 -8.15 -20.56
N ASP A 160 0.35 -7.26 -19.80
CA ASP A 160 -0.56 -6.23 -20.33
C ASP A 160 -0.49 -4.94 -19.51
N PRO A 161 0.45 -4.03 -19.85
CA PRO A 161 0.60 -2.76 -19.16
C PRO A 161 -0.66 -1.88 -19.19
N THR A 162 -1.44 -1.97 -20.27
CA THR A 162 -2.65 -1.15 -20.45
C THR A 162 -3.77 -1.60 -19.53
N SER A 163 -4.05 -2.90 -19.50
CA SER A 163 -5.04 -3.48 -18.60
C SER A 163 -4.67 -3.20 -17.13
N PHE A 164 -3.39 -3.38 -16.78
CA PHE A 164 -2.89 -3.08 -15.45
C PHE A 164 -3.09 -1.61 -15.07
N ALA A 165 -2.77 -0.67 -15.97
CA ALA A 165 -2.98 0.76 -15.74
C ALA A 165 -4.46 1.12 -15.54
N ASN A 166 -5.37 0.52 -16.32
CA ASN A 166 -6.81 0.72 -16.18
C ASN A 166 -7.33 0.22 -14.83
N LYS A 167 -6.82 -0.90 -14.34
CA LYS A 167 -7.10 -1.42 -13.01
C LYS A 167 -6.69 -0.41 -11.93
N LEU A 168 -5.46 0.10 -11.98
CA LEU A 168 -4.96 1.09 -11.03
C LEU A 168 -5.75 2.40 -11.08
N TYR A 169 -6.18 2.82 -12.26
CA TYR A 169 -7.04 4.00 -12.43
C TYR A 169 -8.38 3.82 -11.72
N THR A 170 -9.00 2.67 -11.85
CA THR A 170 -10.26 2.35 -11.17
C THR A 170 -10.12 2.42 -9.64
N ILE A 171 -9.01 1.91 -9.10
CA ILE A 171 -8.71 1.96 -7.66
C ILE A 171 -8.54 3.41 -7.18
N SER A 172 -7.77 4.20 -7.90
CA SER A 172 -7.43 5.58 -7.49
C SER A 172 -8.65 6.53 -7.42
N ARG A 173 -9.81 6.12 -7.93
CA ARG A 173 -11.05 6.91 -7.94
C ARG A 173 -12.10 6.46 -6.92
N LYS A 174 -11.86 5.41 -6.20
CA LYS A 174 -12.70 4.95 -5.08
C LYS A 174 -12.39 5.74 -3.81
#